data_4c94fc9120d2794c3254f7e60643dd91
#
_entry.id   4c94fc9120d2794c3254f7e60643dd91
#
_cell.length_a   1.000
_cell.length_b   1.000
_cell.length_c   1.000
_cell.angle_alpha   90.00
_cell.angle_beta   90.00
_cell.angle_gamma   90.00
#
_symmetry.space_group_name_H-M   'P 1'
#
loop_
_entity.id
_entity.type
_entity.pdbx_description
1 polymer ?
#
loop_
_entity_poly.entity_id
_entity_poly.type
_entity_poly.pdbx_seq_one_letter_code
_entity_poly.pdbx_strand_id
1 'polypeptide(L)'
;KGKTITLVMQMDDEQGLVSDILHVVADYRANILTIHQSIPVNGVATLTLSVEVLESTGNISRMVEDIEEKKGVHYVKILARE
;
A
#
# COMPACT_ATOMS: atom_id res chain seq x y z
N LYS A 1 4.12 -15.82 -13.83
CA LYS A 1 4.57 -14.46 -13.87
C LYS A 1 3.51 -13.50 -13.43
N GLY A 2 3.85 -12.64 -12.53
CA GLY A 2 2.90 -11.71 -11.97
C GLY A 2 2.84 -10.40 -12.71
N LYS A 3 1.88 -9.57 -12.33
CA LYS A 3 1.79 -8.20 -12.77
C LYS A 3 2.33 -7.31 -11.65
N THR A 4 2.84 -6.14 -12.05
CA THR A 4 3.32 -5.17 -11.07
C THR A 4 2.37 -3.98 -11.04
N ILE A 5 1.96 -3.61 -9.86
CA ILE A 5 1.17 -2.39 -9.67
C ILE A 5 1.89 -1.50 -8.68
N THR A 6 1.64 -0.21 -8.79
CA THR A 6 2.20 0.78 -7.86
C THR A 6 1.05 1.44 -7.13
N LEU A 7 1.14 1.40 -5.81
CA LEU A 7 0.16 2.02 -4.93
C LEU A 7 0.79 3.27 -4.33
N VAL A 8 0.10 4.39 -4.43
CA VAL A 8 0.54 5.63 -3.78
C VAL A 8 -0.54 6.03 -2.81
N MET A 9 -0.15 6.31 -1.58
CA MET A 9 -1.13 6.67 -0.57
C MET A 9 -0.61 7.80 0.29
N GLN A 10 -1.53 8.59 0.79
CA GLN A 10 -1.23 9.64 1.76
C GLN A 10 -1.71 9.17 3.11
N MET A 11 -0.85 9.33 4.12
CA MET A 11 -1.17 8.81 5.44
C MET A 11 -0.60 9.74 6.51
N ASP A 12 -1.18 9.65 7.69
CA ASP A 12 -0.65 10.35 8.84
C ASP A 12 0.68 9.75 9.24
N ASP A 13 1.57 10.59 9.78
CA ASP A 13 2.84 10.13 10.30
C ASP A 13 2.63 9.56 11.70
N GLU A 14 2.18 8.30 11.76
CA GLU A 14 1.91 7.62 13.02
C GLU A 14 2.76 6.38 13.12
N GLN A 15 3.29 6.15 14.32
CA GLN A 15 4.09 4.97 14.56
C GLN A 15 3.24 3.72 14.34
N GLY A 16 3.78 2.77 13.59
CA GLY A 16 3.10 1.50 13.34
C GLY A 16 2.17 1.49 12.16
N LEU A 17 1.82 2.66 11.59
CA LEU A 17 0.86 2.67 10.49
C LEU A 17 1.42 2.01 9.24
N VAL A 18 2.68 2.29 8.89
CA VAL A 18 3.31 1.65 7.73
C VAL A 18 3.30 0.14 7.91
N SER A 19 3.67 -0.32 9.10
CA SER A 19 3.69 -1.76 9.38
C SER A 19 2.30 -2.38 9.20
N ASP A 20 1.26 -1.68 9.67
CA ASP A 20 -0.11 -2.18 9.52
C ASP A 20 -0.50 -2.28 8.06
N ILE A 21 -0.12 -1.29 7.25
CA ILE A 21 -0.41 -1.30 5.82
C ILE A 21 0.29 -2.47 5.14
N LEU A 22 1.57 -2.67 5.46
CA LEU A 22 2.34 -3.77 4.87
C LEU A 22 1.75 -5.12 5.27
N HIS A 23 1.19 -5.22 6.47
CA HIS A 23 0.52 -6.43 6.93
C HIS A 23 -0.70 -6.76 6.06
N VAL A 24 -1.48 -5.74 5.72
CA VAL A 24 -2.64 -5.95 4.84
C VAL A 24 -2.18 -6.50 3.50
N VAL A 25 -1.13 -5.90 2.93
CA VAL A 25 -0.61 -6.36 1.64
C VAL A 25 -0.17 -7.83 1.75
N ALA A 26 0.52 -8.18 2.83
CA ALA A 26 0.97 -9.55 3.02
C ALA A 26 -0.20 -10.52 3.19
N ASP A 27 -1.26 -10.09 3.87
CA ASP A 27 -2.44 -10.94 4.08
C ASP A 27 -3.10 -11.29 2.75
N TYR A 28 -3.01 -10.41 1.78
CA TYR A 28 -3.56 -10.67 0.43
C TYR A 28 -2.58 -11.41 -0.46
N ARG A 29 -1.38 -11.74 0.07
CA ARG A 29 -0.36 -12.51 -0.64
C ARG A 29 0.16 -11.81 -1.87
N ALA A 30 0.24 -10.49 -1.82
CA ALA A 30 0.95 -9.71 -2.81
C ALA A 30 2.41 -9.63 -2.39
N ASN A 31 3.31 -9.65 -3.37
CA ASN A 31 4.74 -9.60 -3.09
C ASN A 31 5.22 -8.16 -3.17
N ILE A 32 5.76 -7.64 -2.07
CA ILE A 32 6.22 -6.26 -2.02
C ILE A 32 7.59 -6.18 -2.67
N LEU A 33 7.71 -5.35 -3.69
CA LEU A 33 8.97 -5.17 -4.43
C LEU A 33 9.75 -3.97 -3.93
N THR A 34 9.08 -2.82 -3.76
CA THR A 34 9.74 -1.60 -3.28
C THR A 34 8.84 -0.86 -2.33
N ILE A 35 9.47 -0.15 -1.40
CA ILE A 35 8.79 0.70 -0.43
C ILE A 35 9.51 2.04 -0.45
N HIS A 36 8.75 3.11 -0.60
CA HIS A 36 9.30 4.46 -0.53
C HIS A 36 8.38 5.33 0.29
N GLN A 37 8.93 5.98 1.30
CA GLN A 37 8.16 6.86 2.17
C GLN A 37 8.81 8.23 2.17
N SER A 38 8.00 9.25 1.92
CA SER A 38 8.51 10.61 1.94
C SER A 38 8.75 11.08 3.38
N ILE A 39 9.53 12.13 3.52
CA ILE A 39 9.69 12.80 4.80
C ILE A 39 8.35 13.46 5.12
N PRO A 40 7.82 13.29 6.35
CA PRO A 40 6.52 13.87 6.69
C PRO A 40 6.55 15.39 6.63
N VAL A 41 5.46 15.96 6.14
CA VAL A 41 5.25 17.40 6.12
C VAL A 41 3.91 17.66 6.81
N ASN A 42 3.92 18.45 7.87
CA ASN A 42 2.72 18.75 8.64
C ASN A 42 2.00 17.48 9.11
N GLY A 43 2.79 16.47 9.50
CA GLY A 43 2.24 15.23 10.03
C GLY A 43 1.67 14.29 8.99
N VAL A 44 1.93 14.54 7.69
CA VAL A 44 1.41 13.71 6.61
C VAL A 44 2.57 13.26 5.74
N ALA A 45 2.58 11.99 5.38
CA ALA A 45 3.60 11.41 4.52
C ALA A 45 2.95 10.70 3.35
N THR A 46 3.75 10.52 2.28
CA THR A 46 3.32 9.74 1.12
C THR A 46 4.07 8.42 1.14
N LEU A 47 3.33 7.34 1.00
CA LEU A 47 3.90 6.00 0.93
C LEU A 47 3.66 5.45 -0.47
N THR A 48 4.73 5.00 -1.11
CA THR A 48 4.65 4.40 -2.44
C THR A 48 5.11 2.96 -2.35
N LEU A 49 4.27 2.04 -2.78
CA LEU A 49 4.57 0.61 -2.77
C LEU A 49 4.46 0.07 -4.18
N SER A 50 5.49 -0.66 -4.60
CA SER A 50 5.38 -1.46 -5.83
C SER A 50 5.18 -2.89 -5.37
N VAL A 51 4.13 -3.52 -5.85
CA VAL A 51 3.81 -4.88 -5.46
C VAL A 51 3.59 -5.73 -6.69
N GLU A 52 3.95 -7.00 -6.55
CA GLU A 52 3.73 -7.98 -7.59
C GLU A 52 2.49 -8.78 -7.26
N VAL A 53 1.57 -8.84 -8.21
CA VAL A 53 0.31 -9.57 -8.06
C VAL A 53 0.51 -10.95 -8.67
N LEU A 54 0.42 -11.97 -7.82
CA LEU A 54 0.65 -13.36 -8.23
C LEU A 54 -0.69 -14.06 -8.39
N GLU A 55 -0.65 -15.30 -8.92
CA GLU A 55 -1.88 -16.08 -9.02
C GLU A 55 -2.53 -16.30 -7.68
N SER A 56 -1.70 -16.42 -6.63
CA SER A 56 -2.21 -16.67 -5.29
C SER A 56 -2.65 -15.39 -4.59
N THR A 57 -2.44 -14.23 -5.21
CA THR A 57 -2.83 -12.96 -4.61
C THR A 57 -4.34 -12.84 -4.61
N GLY A 58 -4.88 -12.33 -3.50
CA GLY A 58 -6.30 -12.12 -3.39
C GLY A 58 -6.78 -10.93 -4.22
N ASN A 59 -7.98 -10.48 -3.92
CA ASN A 59 -8.63 -9.42 -4.69
C ASN A 59 -7.98 -8.07 -4.38
N ILE A 60 -7.39 -7.45 -5.40
CA ILE A 60 -6.65 -6.19 -5.22
C ILE A 60 -7.58 -5.06 -4.80
N SER A 61 -8.79 -5.00 -5.36
CA SER A 61 -9.74 -3.95 -4.96
C SER A 61 -10.08 -4.03 -3.48
N ARG A 62 -10.26 -5.25 -2.97
CA ARG A 62 -10.54 -5.45 -1.55
C ARG A 62 -9.34 -5.08 -0.70
N MET A 63 -8.14 -5.42 -1.19
CA MET A 63 -6.92 -5.05 -0.48
C MET A 63 -6.82 -3.53 -0.33
N VAL A 64 -7.07 -2.81 -1.42
CA VAL A 64 -7.01 -1.35 -1.38
C VAL A 64 -8.07 -0.80 -0.42
N GLU A 65 -9.28 -1.36 -0.45
CA GLU A 65 -10.33 -0.92 0.47
C GLU A 65 -9.91 -1.14 1.92
N ASP A 66 -9.31 -2.29 2.21
CA ASP A 66 -8.88 -2.58 3.58
C ASP A 66 -7.81 -1.59 4.03
N ILE A 67 -6.92 -1.22 3.13
CA ILE A 67 -5.90 -0.21 3.46
C ILE A 67 -6.57 1.13 3.71
N GLU A 68 -7.51 1.52 2.84
CA GLU A 68 -8.19 2.80 2.97
C GLU A 68 -8.99 2.91 4.28
N GLU A 69 -9.42 1.80 4.83
CA GLU A 69 -10.17 1.79 6.08
C GLU A 69 -9.29 2.00 7.30
N LYS A 70 -7.98 1.88 7.15
CA LYS A 70 -7.08 2.11 8.28
C LYS A 70 -7.16 3.56 8.72
N LYS A 71 -7.29 3.77 10.04
CA LYS A 71 -7.28 5.11 10.57
C LYS A 71 -5.92 5.75 10.26
N GLY A 72 -5.96 6.93 9.70
CA GLY A 72 -4.74 7.65 9.33
C GLY A 72 -4.40 7.56 7.86
N VAL A 73 -5.04 6.69 7.10
CA VAL A 73 -4.85 6.62 5.66
C VAL A 73 -5.89 7.52 5.00
N HIS A 74 -5.43 8.48 4.19
CA HIS A 74 -6.34 9.47 3.60
C HIS A 74 -6.84 9.04 2.24
N TYR A 75 -5.96 8.47 1.40
CA TYR A 75 -6.40 7.92 0.13
C TYR A 75 -5.34 6.93 -0.37
N VAL A 76 -5.75 6.09 -1.31
CA VAL A 76 -4.87 5.15 -1.98
C VAL A 76 -5.17 5.22 -3.47
N LYS A 77 -4.14 5.33 -4.28
CA LYS A 77 -4.26 5.33 -5.74
C LYS A 77 -3.43 4.22 -6.33
N ILE A 78 -3.95 3.59 -7.37
CA ILE A 78 -3.18 2.66 -8.18
C ILE A 78 -2.68 3.44 -9.39
N LEU A 79 -1.36 3.59 -9.51
CA LEU A 79 -0.78 4.45 -10.55
C LEU A 79 -0.38 3.70 -11.81
N ALA A 80 0.20 2.51 -11.64
CA ALA A 80 0.76 1.80 -12.78
C ALA A 80 0.48 0.33 -12.65
N ARG A 81 0.37 -0.34 -13.79
CA ARG A 81 0.19 -1.78 -13.77
C ARG A 81 0.76 -2.36 -15.06
N GLU A 82 1.34 -3.51 -14.92
CA GLU A 82 1.97 -4.19 -16.05
C GLU A 82 1.58 -5.62 -16.12
#